data_df26761573fb45f7f085bd09afe6c960
#
_entry.id   df26761573fb45f7f085bd09afe6c960
#
_cell.length_a   1.000
_cell.length_b   1.000
_cell.length_c   1.000
_cell.angle_alpha   90.00
_cell.angle_beta   90.00
_cell.angle_gamma   90.00
#
_symmetry.space_group_name_H-M   'P 1'
#
loop_
_entity.id
_entity.type
_entity.pdbx_description
1 polymer ?
#
loop_
_entity_poly.entity_id
_entity_poly.type
_entity_poly.pdbx_seq_one_letter_code
_entity_poly.pdbx_strand_id
1 'polypeptide(L)'
;MKNTAITKQVQEALLPNNVLQDLLEGNNRFVSGSMQTVDNSALVNQTVGGQFPKAVVLSCIDSRVPVETVLDQAIGDIFVARVAGNFENIDILGSLEYSCKVAGSKLVLVLGHESCGAVKAACDGVE
;
A
#
# COMPACT_ATOMS: atom_id res chain seq x y z
N MET A 1 12.61 -1.70 -16.29
CA MET A 1 11.15 -1.95 -16.24
C MET A 1 10.85 -2.96 -15.13
N LYS A 2 9.84 -2.67 -14.32
CA LYS A 2 9.37 -3.59 -13.25
C LYS A 2 8.60 -4.74 -13.89
N ASN A 3 9.15 -5.94 -13.86
CA ASN A 3 8.56 -7.14 -14.46
C ASN A 3 8.67 -8.39 -13.59
N THR A 4 9.09 -8.23 -12.32
CA THR A 4 9.27 -9.34 -11.38
C THR A 4 8.49 -9.07 -10.11
N ALA A 5 7.58 -9.98 -9.75
CA ALA A 5 6.81 -9.93 -8.52
C ALA A 5 7.65 -10.39 -7.32
N ILE A 6 7.27 -9.94 -6.13
CA ILE A 6 7.89 -10.39 -4.88
C ILE A 6 7.57 -11.88 -4.68
N THR A 7 8.61 -12.68 -4.44
CA THR A 7 8.49 -14.09 -4.09
C THR A 7 8.42 -14.25 -2.57
N LYS A 8 7.97 -15.42 -2.12
CA LYS A 8 7.97 -15.75 -0.69
C LYS A 8 9.36 -15.62 -0.07
N GLN A 9 10.38 -16.09 -0.78
CA GLN A 9 11.77 -16.01 -0.31
C GLN A 9 12.23 -14.56 -0.14
N VAL A 10 11.92 -13.68 -1.09
CA VAL A 10 12.25 -12.26 -0.99
C VAL A 10 11.50 -11.62 0.17
N GLN A 11 10.20 -11.88 0.29
CA GLN A 11 9.39 -11.34 1.39
C GLN A 11 9.95 -11.74 2.76
N GLU A 12 10.28 -13.00 2.95
CA GLU A 12 10.78 -13.51 4.23
C GLU A 12 12.09 -12.85 4.66
N ALA A 13 12.92 -12.43 3.71
CA ALA A 13 14.19 -11.76 3.98
C ALA A 13 14.05 -10.27 4.28
N LEU A 14 12.90 -9.66 4.02
CA LEU A 14 12.68 -8.23 4.24
C LEU A 14 12.52 -7.92 5.72
N LEU A 15 13.08 -6.78 6.14
CA LEU A 15 12.88 -6.17 7.45
C LEU A 15 11.96 -4.96 7.33
N PRO A 16 11.21 -4.59 8.39
CA PRO A 16 10.30 -3.44 8.34
C PRO A 16 10.95 -2.15 7.86
N ASN A 17 12.18 -1.85 8.30
CA ASN A 17 12.88 -0.64 7.87
C ASN A 17 13.25 -0.66 6.38
N ASN A 18 13.58 -1.81 5.81
CA ASN A 18 13.82 -1.94 4.38
C ASN A 18 12.55 -1.64 3.58
N VAL A 19 11.42 -2.14 4.07
CA VAL A 19 10.11 -1.91 3.43
C VAL A 19 9.74 -0.43 3.49
N LEU A 20 9.91 0.20 4.64
CA LEU A 20 9.63 1.63 4.80
C LEU A 20 10.49 2.46 3.83
N GLN A 21 11.78 2.16 3.76
CA GLN A 21 12.70 2.84 2.84
C GLN A 21 12.27 2.70 1.38
N ASP A 22 11.87 1.50 0.99
CA ASP A 22 11.34 1.21 -0.36
C ASP A 22 10.11 2.06 -0.69
N LEU A 23 9.18 2.18 0.25
CA LEU A 23 7.97 3.00 0.04
C LEU A 23 8.30 4.49 -0.06
N LEU A 24 9.23 4.97 0.75
CA LEU A 24 9.70 6.36 0.69
C LEU A 24 10.42 6.66 -0.64
N GLU A 25 11.26 5.75 -1.11
CA GLU A 25 11.91 5.87 -2.43
C GLU A 25 10.89 5.88 -3.56
N GLY A 26 9.86 5.03 -3.48
CA GLY A 26 8.75 5.03 -4.43
C GLY A 26 8.01 6.36 -4.45
N ASN A 27 7.75 6.95 -3.29
CA ASN A 27 7.14 8.26 -3.21
C ASN A 27 8.04 9.36 -3.82
N ASN A 28 9.33 9.29 -3.61
CA ASN A 28 10.27 10.22 -4.24
C ASN A 28 10.23 10.11 -5.77
N ARG A 29 10.12 8.91 -6.32
CA ARG A 29 9.95 8.73 -7.77
C ARG A 29 8.66 9.35 -8.28
N PHE A 30 7.56 9.19 -7.55
CA PHE A 30 6.28 9.83 -7.88
C PHE A 30 6.40 11.35 -7.90
N VAL A 31 6.96 11.93 -6.84
CA VAL A 31 7.10 13.39 -6.71
C VAL A 31 8.01 13.97 -7.78
N SER A 32 9.09 13.30 -8.13
CA SER A 32 10.06 13.77 -9.14
C SER A 32 9.66 13.45 -10.58
N GLY A 33 8.54 12.78 -10.81
CA GLY A 33 8.10 12.41 -12.15
C GLY A 33 8.94 11.30 -12.79
N SER A 34 9.62 10.49 -11.98
CA SER A 34 10.51 9.41 -12.44
C SER A 34 10.00 8.01 -12.06
N MET A 35 8.67 7.83 -12.12
CA MET A 35 8.05 6.53 -11.81
C MET A 35 8.57 5.42 -12.73
N GLN A 36 8.64 4.21 -12.19
CA GLN A 36 9.04 3.03 -12.94
C GLN A 36 8.04 2.71 -14.05
N THR A 37 8.52 2.23 -15.18
CA THR A 37 7.66 1.55 -16.14
C THR A 37 7.40 0.12 -15.64
N VAL A 38 6.18 -0.40 -15.88
CA VAL A 38 5.73 -1.66 -15.31
C VAL A 38 5.17 -2.57 -16.41
N ASP A 39 5.58 -3.82 -16.40
CA ASP A 39 4.97 -4.87 -17.22
C ASP A 39 3.88 -5.58 -16.40
N ASN A 40 2.67 -5.04 -16.45
CA ASN A 40 1.54 -5.59 -15.70
C ASN A 40 1.20 -7.02 -16.11
N SER A 41 1.31 -7.37 -17.37
CA SER A 41 1.02 -8.74 -17.84
C SER A 41 1.96 -9.76 -17.20
N ALA A 42 3.24 -9.45 -17.10
CA ALA A 42 4.21 -10.31 -16.43
C ALA A 42 3.88 -10.48 -14.95
N LEU A 43 3.52 -9.38 -14.27
CA LEU A 43 3.18 -9.42 -12.84
C LEU A 43 1.88 -10.18 -12.57
N VAL A 44 0.86 -10.01 -13.39
CA VAL A 44 -0.39 -10.77 -13.31
C VAL A 44 -0.10 -12.27 -13.41
N ASN A 45 0.68 -12.68 -14.42
CA ASN A 45 1.03 -14.08 -14.63
C ASN A 45 1.80 -14.67 -13.43
N GLN A 46 2.71 -13.91 -12.85
CA GLN A 46 3.53 -14.36 -11.73
C GLN A 46 2.75 -14.45 -10.42
N THR A 47 1.62 -13.75 -10.29
CA THR A 47 0.82 -13.73 -9.06
C THR A 47 -0.44 -14.60 -9.12
N VAL A 48 -0.64 -15.35 -10.19
CA VAL A 48 -1.79 -16.27 -10.33
C VAL A 48 -1.85 -17.28 -9.18
N GLY A 49 -0.71 -17.85 -8.79
CA GLY A 49 -0.63 -18.87 -7.75
C GLY A 49 -0.54 -18.34 -6.32
N GLY A 50 -0.39 -17.05 -6.13
CA GLY A 50 -0.25 -16.41 -4.82
C GLY A 50 0.48 -15.08 -4.89
N GLN A 51 0.48 -14.39 -3.77
CA GLN A 51 1.11 -13.09 -3.65
C GLN A 51 1.81 -12.97 -2.30
N PHE A 52 2.86 -12.17 -2.25
CA PHE A 52 3.71 -12.03 -1.06
C PHE A 52 3.98 -10.54 -0.81
N PRO A 53 2.94 -9.79 -0.38
CA PRO A 53 3.06 -8.35 -0.20
C PRO A 53 4.09 -8.02 0.89
N LYS A 54 4.82 -6.93 0.69
CA LYS A 54 5.80 -6.47 1.69
C LYS A 54 5.18 -5.60 2.77
N ALA A 55 4.03 -4.99 2.49
CA ALA A 55 3.36 -4.07 3.41
C ALA A 55 1.85 -4.06 3.20
N VAL A 56 1.15 -3.54 4.19
CA VAL A 56 -0.24 -3.11 4.07
C VAL A 56 -0.34 -1.64 4.42
N VAL A 57 -1.08 -0.88 3.62
CA VAL A 57 -1.27 0.56 3.81
C VAL A 57 -2.73 0.84 4.14
N LEU A 58 -2.96 1.54 5.26
CA LEU A 58 -4.26 2.09 5.60
C LEU A 58 -4.31 3.54 5.10
N SER A 59 -5.22 3.83 4.18
CA SER A 59 -5.35 5.15 3.58
C SER A 59 -6.81 5.58 3.44
N CYS A 60 -7.00 6.84 3.06
CA CYS A 60 -8.32 7.41 2.79
C CYS A 60 -8.85 6.95 1.43
N ILE A 61 -10.17 7.08 1.25
CA ILE A 61 -10.82 6.87 -0.06
C ILE A 61 -10.58 8.04 -1.02
N ASP A 62 -9.95 9.11 -0.60
CA ASP A 62 -9.72 10.31 -1.42
C ASP A 62 -9.05 9.94 -2.74
N SER A 63 -9.66 10.35 -3.85
CA SER A 63 -9.20 10.01 -5.19
C SER A 63 -7.87 10.65 -5.58
N ARG A 64 -7.43 11.67 -4.82
CA ARG A 64 -6.16 12.37 -5.05
C ARG A 64 -4.97 11.62 -4.45
N VAL A 65 -5.22 10.56 -3.65
CA VAL A 65 -4.18 9.77 -2.99
C VAL A 65 -4.33 8.28 -3.36
N PRO A 66 -4.18 7.93 -4.64
CA PRO A 66 -4.16 6.52 -5.04
C PRO A 66 -2.83 5.90 -4.55
N VAL A 67 -2.92 5.03 -3.55
CA VAL A 67 -1.76 4.58 -2.76
C VAL A 67 -0.65 3.98 -3.62
N GLU A 68 -1.02 3.04 -4.49
CA GLU A 68 -0.03 2.37 -5.36
C GLU A 68 0.69 3.38 -6.27
N THR A 69 -0.02 4.40 -6.72
CA THR A 69 0.56 5.45 -7.57
C THR A 69 1.50 6.35 -6.78
N VAL A 70 1.04 6.88 -5.64
CA VAL A 70 1.85 7.84 -4.86
C VAL A 70 3.08 7.20 -4.22
N LEU A 71 3.08 5.87 -4.07
CA LEU A 71 4.21 5.10 -3.57
C LEU A 71 4.96 4.35 -4.67
N ASP A 72 4.54 4.50 -5.92
CA ASP A 72 5.12 3.82 -7.09
C ASP A 72 5.30 2.32 -6.86
N GLN A 73 4.20 1.66 -6.46
CA GLN A 73 4.16 0.23 -6.22
C GLN A 73 3.35 -0.48 -7.31
N ALA A 74 3.69 -1.72 -7.56
CA ALA A 74 3.12 -2.51 -8.64
C ALA A 74 2.28 -3.69 -8.10
N ILE A 75 1.66 -4.43 -9.01
CA ILE A 75 0.87 -5.62 -8.68
C ILE A 75 1.71 -6.60 -7.85
N GLY A 76 1.18 -7.01 -6.72
CA GLY A 76 1.81 -7.95 -5.80
C GLY A 76 2.70 -7.30 -4.73
N ASP A 77 2.97 -5.99 -4.80
CA ASP A 77 3.90 -5.34 -3.89
C ASP A 77 3.29 -5.04 -2.51
N ILE A 78 2.07 -4.50 -2.49
CA ILE A 78 1.42 -4.07 -1.23
C ILE A 78 -0.08 -4.42 -1.21
N PHE A 79 -0.61 -4.59 -0.01
CA PHE A 79 -2.05 -4.54 0.24
C PHE A 79 -2.46 -3.12 0.59
N VAL A 80 -3.70 -2.74 0.25
CA VAL A 80 -4.24 -1.41 0.56
C VAL A 80 -5.63 -1.56 1.15
N ALA A 81 -5.82 -1.01 2.36
CA ALA A 81 -7.11 -0.87 3.01
C ALA A 81 -7.49 0.61 3.02
N ARG A 82 -8.67 0.96 2.53
CA ARG A 82 -9.12 2.34 2.41
C ARG A 82 -10.45 2.56 3.09
N VAL A 83 -10.52 3.64 3.86
CA VAL A 83 -11.76 4.11 4.49
C VAL A 83 -11.71 5.63 4.55
N ALA A 84 -12.86 6.30 4.43
CA ALA A 84 -12.94 7.75 4.52
C ALA A 84 -12.33 8.26 5.84
N GLY A 85 -11.29 9.10 5.75
CA GLY A 85 -10.55 9.59 6.92
C GLY A 85 -9.49 8.64 7.46
N ASN A 86 -9.17 7.56 6.76
CA ASN A 86 -8.11 6.57 7.06
C ASN A 86 -8.02 6.16 8.54
N PHE A 87 -9.18 5.90 9.17
CA PHE A 87 -9.25 5.43 10.54
C PHE A 87 -9.49 3.91 10.58
N GLU A 88 -9.23 3.30 11.73
CA GLU A 88 -9.46 1.87 11.95
C GLU A 88 -10.91 1.59 12.38
N ASN A 89 -11.39 0.42 12.00
CA ASN A 89 -12.59 -0.21 12.53
C ASN A 89 -12.32 -1.73 12.57
N ILE A 90 -13.31 -2.52 12.99
CA ILE A 90 -13.09 -3.96 13.16
C ILE A 90 -12.72 -4.65 11.83
N ASP A 91 -13.30 -4.24 10.72
CA ASP A 91 -13.01 -4.83 9.40
C ASP A 91 -11.60 -4.44 8.92
N ILE A 92 -11.22 -3.18 9.13
CA ILE A 92 -9.86 -2.71 8.83
C ILE A 92 -8.84 -3.44 9.69
N LEU A 93 -9.09 -3.55 11.01
CA LEU A 93 -8.19 -4.28 11.90
C LEU A 93 -8.03 -5.74 11.49
N GLY A 94 -9.12 -6.41 11.14
CA GLY A 94 -9.07 -7.78 10.61
C GLY A 94 -8.26 -7.90 9.32
N SER A 95 -8.38 -6.92 8.43
CA SER A 95 -7.60 -6.86 7.19
C SER A 95 -6.11 -6.66 7.46
N LEU A 96 -5.76 -5.78 8.41
CA LEU A 96 -4.36 -5.57 8.81
C LEU A 96 -3.77 -6.83 9.45
N GLU A 97 -4.53 -7.50 10.33
CA GLU A 97 -4.11 -8.76 10.94
C GLU A 97 -3.89 -9.84 9.89
N TYR A 98 -4.82 -10.01 8.96
CA TYR A 98 -4.69 -10.96 7.84
C TYR A 98 -3.42 -10.67 7.04
N SER A 99 -3.18 -9.43 6.70
CA SER A 99 -2.01 -9.04 5.90
C SER A 99 -0.70 -9.40 6.61
N CYS A 100 -0.59 -9.13 7.90
CA CYS A 100 0.63 -9.37 8.65
C CYS A 100 0.78 -10.84 9.04
N LYS A 101 -0.28 -11.45 9.58
CA LYS A 101 -0.20 -12.81 10.15
C LYS A 101 -0.27 -13.90 9.09
N VAL A 102 -1.10 -13.73 8.06
CA VAL A 102 -1.34 -14.75 7.04
C VAL A 102 -0.53 -14.47 5.78
N ALA A 103 -0.62 -13.25 5.26
CA ALA A 103 0.04 -12.89 4.00
C ALA A 103 1.52 -12.52 4.15
N GLY A 104 2.00 -12.28 5.35
CA GLY A 104 3.42 -12.10 5.63
C GLY A 104 3.96 -10.68 5.46
N SER A 105 3.11 -9.66 5.38
CA SER A 105 3.53 -8.26 5.33
C SER A 105 4.39 -7.89 6.53
N LYS A 106 5.44 -7.09 6.29
CA LYS A 106 6.42 -6.71 7.30
C LYS A 106 6.18 -5.34 7.92
N LEU A 107 5.27 -4.56 7.33
CA LEU A 107 5.01 -3.18 7.75
C LEU A 107 3.54 -2.84 7.58
N VAL A 108 2.98 -2.16 8.58
CA VAL A 108 1.72 -1.44 8.47
C VAL A 108 2.04 0.04 8.34
N LEU A 109 1.63 0.66 7.24
CA LEU A 109 1.79 2.09 7.02
C LEU A 109 0.43 2.76 7.08
N VAL A 110 0.28 3.79 7.92
CA VAL A 110 -0.92 4.63 7.92
C VAL A 110 -0.60 5.90 7.13
N LEU A 111 -1.28 6.08 6.00
CA LEU A 111 -1.05 7.18 5.09
C LEU A 111 -2.24 8.14 5.12
N GLY A 112 -2.07 9.27 5.78
CA GLY A 112 -3.02 10.38 5.76
C GLY A 112 -2.69 11.38 4.66
N HIS A 113 -3.56 12.38 4.51
CA HIS A 113 -3.35 13.45 3.54
C HIS A 113 -3.95 14.77 4.03
N GLU A 114 -3.48 15.85 3.44
CA GLU A 114 -4.03 17.18 3.71
C GLU A 114 -5.42 17.33 3.09
N SER A 115 -6.20 18.27 3.62
CA SER A 115 -7.51 18.62 3.08
C SER A 115 -8.48 17.45 2.97
N CYS A 116 -8.47 16.58 3.98
CA CYS A 116 -9.39 15.43 4.03
C CYS A 116 -10.82 15.88 4.30
N GLY A 117 -11.70 15.70 3.30
CA GLY A 117 -13.11 16.08 3.43
C GLY A 117 -13.87 15.30 4.50
N ALA A 118 -13.52 14.03 4.71
CA ALA A 118 -14.15 13.20 5.74
C ALA A 118 -13.81 13.68 7.15
N VAL A 119 -12.54 14.01 7.40
CA VAL A 119 -12.10 14.56 8.69
C VAL A 119 -12.74 15.93 8.93
N LYS A 120 -12.77 16.77 7.88
CA LYS A 120 -13.46 18.07 7.97
C LYS A 120 -14.93 17.91 8.30
N ALA A 121 -15.63 17.02 7.63
CA ALA A 121 -17.05 16.74 7.89
C ALA A 121 -17.29 16.27 9.34
N ALA A 122 -16.45 15.39 9.85
CA ALA A 122 -16.51 14.94 11.23
C ALA A 122 -16.29 16.10 12.23
N CYS A 123 -15.33 16.96 11.96
CA CYS A 123 -15.08 18.15 12.80
C CYS A 123 -16.24 19.16 12.75
N ASP A 124 -16.88 19.31 11.59
CA ASP A 124 -18.03 20.21 11.41
C ASP A 124 -19.34 19.63 11.97
N GLY A 125 -19.34 18.36 12.39
CA GLY A 125 -20.53 17.69 12.93
C GLY A 125 -21.60 17.38 11.90
N VAL A 126 -21.19 17.07 10.68
CA VAL A 126 -22.13 16.67 9.62
C VAL A 126 -22.68 15.27 9.92
N GLU A 127 -24.01 15.13 9.89
CA GLU A 127 -24.72 13.88 10.08
C GLU A 127 -25.00 13.15 8.76
#